data_3a380dff4b22c94b4c2321cef71ce350
#
_entry.id   3a380dff4b22c94b4c2321cef71ce350
#
_cell.length_a   1.000
_cell.length_b   1.000
_cell.length_c   1.000
_cell.angle_alpha   90.00
_cell.angle_beta   90.00
_cell.angle_gamma   90.00
#
_symmetry.space_group_name_H-M   'P 1'
#
loop_
_entity.id
_entity.type
_entity.pdbx_description
1 polymer ?
#
loop_
_entity_poly.entity_id
_entity_poly.type
_entity_poly.pdbx_seq_one_letter_code
_entity_poly.pdbx_strand_id
1 'polypeptide(L)'
;MKAYKGFNKDMTCNPNGNVFQFEEGKTYEEAEAKLCESGFHACEAPLDVLRYYAPHGSVYHEVELDGVSDERKEDSKVCARKIRIGARISILNL
;
A
#
# COMPACT_ATOMS: atom_id res chain seq x y z
N MET A 1 -6.19 -8.22 -6.94
CA MET A 1 -5.51 -8.84 -5.77
C MET A 1 -5.80 -8.03 -4.53
N LYS A 2 -6.30 -8.68 -3.50
CA LYS A 2 -6.48 -8.05 -2.19
C LYS A 2 -5.14 -7.95 -1.47
N ALA A 3 -4.85 -6.79 -0.89
CA ALA A 3 -3.63 -6.55 -0.15
C ALA A 3 -3.87 -5.53 0.97
N TYR A 4 -2.82 -5.16 1.68
CA TYR A 4 -2.90 -4.25 2.82
C TYR A 4 -1.82 -3.18 2.68
N LYS A 5 -2.17 -1.94 3.02
CA LYS A 5 -1.27 -0.81 2.87
C LYS A 5 -1.31 0.10 4.09
N GLY A 6 -0.15 0.58 4.48
CA GLY A 6 -0.01 1.60 5.51
C GLY A 6 0.09 3.00 4.91
N PHE A 7 -0.35 3.96 5.67
CA PHE A 7 -0.33 5.39 5.31
C PHE A 7 0.02 6.21 6.54
N ASN A 8 0.55 7.40 6.34
CA ASN A 8 0.60 8.39 7.41
C ASN A 8 -0.83 8.73 7.84
N LYS A 9 -1.02 9.28 9.04
CA LYS A 9 -2.37 9.58 9.57
C LYS A 9 -3.22 10.45 8.66
N ASP A 10 -2.60 11.31 7.87
CA ASP A 10 -3.29 12.18 6.91
C ASP A 10 -3.55 11.50 5.56
N MET A 11 -3.36 10.19 5.49
CA MET A 11 -3.53 9.37 4.27
C MET A 11 -2.52 9.70 3.18
N THR A 12 -1.33 10.15 3.55
CA THR A 12 -0.23 10.34 2.61
C THR A 12 0.78 9.21 2.69
N CYS A 13 1.48 8.99 1.58
CA CYS A 13 2.69 8.19 1.50
C CYS A 13 3.78 9.05 0.85
N ASN A 14 5.04 8.71 1.09
CA ASN A 14 6.16 9.49 0.58
C ASN A 14 7.08 8.63 -0.30
N PRO A 15 6.58 8.10 -1.43
CA PRO A 15 7.43 7.30 -2.31
C PRO A 15 8.53 8.19 -2.92
N ASN A 16 9.78 7.74 -2.77
CA ASN A 16 10.95 8.46 -3.32
C ASN A 16 11.01 9.94 -2.95
N GLY A 17 10.54 10.28 -1.73
CA GLY A 17 10.56 11.65 -1.23
C GLY A 17 9.43 12.55 -1.72
N ASN A 18 8.55 12.05 -2.57
CA ASN A 18 7.38 12.80 -3.04
C ASN A 18 6.15 12.43 -2.22
N VAL A 19 5.37 13.43 -1.83
CA VAL A 19 4.12 13.20 -1.07
C VAL A 19 3.01 12.83 -2.04
N PHE A 20 2.35 11.71 -1.78
CA PHE A 20 1.18 11.27 -2.53
C PHE A 20 -0.02 11.21 -1.58
N GLN A 21 -1.11 11.89 -1.91
CA GLN A 21 -2.33 11.92 -1.10
C GLN A 21 -3.34 10.88 -1.60
N PHE A 22 -3.78 10.03 -0.68
CA PHE A 22 -4.81 9.03 -0.96
C PHE A 22 -6.12 9.37 -0.25
N GLU A 23 -7.22 8.77 -0.72
CA GLU A 23 -8.53 8.87 -0.07
C GLU A 23 -9.23 7.52 -0.13
N GLU A 24 -9.90 7.15 0.97
CA GLU A 24 -10.70 5.93 1.03
C GLU A 24 -11.78 5.96 -0.07
N GLY A 25 -11.96 4.82 -0.73
CA GLY A 25 -12.96 4.66 -1.79
C GLY A 25 -12.49 5.09 -3.17
N LYS A 26 -11.34 5.74 -3.29
CA LYS A 26 -10.82 6.19 -4.59
C LYS A 26 -9.85 5.20 -5.21
N THR A 27 -9.74 5.29 -6.52
CA THR A 27 -8.85 4.47 -7.34
C THR A 27 -7.79 5.36 -7.97
N TYR A 28 -6.55 4.86 -7.99
CA TYR A 28 -5.40 5.55 -8.56
C TYR A 28 -4.67 4.64 -9.53
N GLU A 29 -4.05 5.22 -10.56
CA GLU A 29 -3.39 4.46 -11.60
C GLU A 29 -2.09 5.11 -12.02
N GLU A 30 -1.07 4.29 -12.29
CA GLU A 30 0.22 4.69 -12.84
C GLU A 30 0.54 3.86 -14.09
N ALA A 31 1.40 4.41 -14.97
CA ALA A 31 1.76 3.74 -16.22
C ALA A 31 2.59 2.48 -16.00
N GLU A 32 3.40 2.45 -14.94
CA GLU A 32 4.31 1.35 -14.66
C GLU A 32 4.26 0.93 -13.19
N ALA A 33 4.55 -0.34 -12.94
CA ALA A 33 4.76 -0.85 -11.59
C ALA A 33 6.09 -1.61 -11.55
N LYS A 34 7.04 -1.08 -10.80
CA LYS A 34 8.35 -1.67 -10.64
C LYS A 34 8.73 -1.62 -9.16
N LEU A 35 8.98 -2.77 -8.56
CA LEU A 35 9.17 -2.88 -7.11
C LEU A 35 10.25 -1.92 -6.62
N CYS A 36 9.90 -1.13 -5.59
CA CYS A 36 10.74 -0.09 -4.99
C CYS A 36 11.06 1.11 -5.88
N GLU A 37 10.49 1.21 -7.09
CA GLU A 37 10.74 2.33 -8.01
C GLU A 37 9.48 3.07 -8.41
N SER A 38 8.45 2.36 -8.86
CA SER A 38 7.23 2.99 -9.36
C SER A 38 6.02 2.14 -9.05
N GLY A 39 4.83 2.71 -9.24
CA GLY A 39 3.57 2.05 -8.93
C GLY A 39 3.19 2.14 -7.46
N PHE A 40 2.16 1.42 -7.11
CA PHE A 40 1.63 1.40 -5.74
C PHE A 40 2.07 0.14 -5.03
N HIS A 41 2.63 0.30 -3.83
CA HIS A 41 3.16 -0.80 -3.02
C HIS A 41 2.21 -1.15 -1.89
N ALA A 42 2.04 -2.44 -1.65
CA ALA A 42 1.22 -2.98 -0.58
C ALA A 42 1.77 -4.34 -0.17
N CYS A 43 1.22 -4.94 0.86
CA CYS A 43 1.63 -6.27 1.33
C CYS A 43 0.46 -7.23 1.29
N GLU A 44 0.70 -8.46 0.83
CA GLU A 44 -0.32 -9.51 0.83
C GLU A 44 -0.65 -9.97 2.25
N ALA A 45 0.37 -10.04 3.12
CA ALA A 45 0.18 -10.37 4.53
C ALA A 45 0.03 -9.09 5.35
N PRO A 46 -1.06 -8.92 6.13
CA PRO A 46 -1.32 -7.65 6.82
C PRO A 46 -0.24 -7.24 7.79
N LEU A 47 0.36 -8.18 8.55
CA LEU A 47 1.38 -7.84 9.52
C LEU A 47 2.69 -7.34 8.89
N ASP A 48 2.95 -7.67 7.64
CA ASP A 48 4.15 -7.19 6.94
C ASP A 48 4.13 -5.69 6.72
N VAL A 49 2.95 -5.07 6.74
CA VAL A 49 2.82 -3.61 6.62
C VAL A 49 3.56 -2.89 7.74
N LEU A 50 3.66 -3.50 8.93
CA LEU A 50 4.34 -2.93 10.09
C LEU A 50 5.84 -2.72 9.86
N ARG A 51 6.42 -3.37 8.86
CA ARG A 51 7.82 -3.17 8.48
C ARG A 51 8.04 -1.81 7.81
N TYR A 52 6.99 -1.24 7.25
CA TYR A 52 7.04 0.01 6.48
C TYR A 52 6.34 1.17 7.17
N TYR A 53 5.30 0.88 7.95
CA TYR A 53 4.50 1.88 8.66
C TYR A 53 4.25 1.41 10.09
N ALA A 54 4.97 2.00 11.04
CA ALA A 54 4.84 1.65 12.45
C ALA A 54 3.45 2.03 12.98
N PRO A 55 2.91 1.28 13.97
CA PRO A 55 1.57 1.54 14.51
C PRO A 55 1.38 2.95 15.05
N HIS A 56 2.43 3.52 15.63
CA HIS A 56 2.39 4.90 16.12
C HIS A 56 2.50 5.86 14.94
N GLY A 57 1.45 6.61 14.69
CA GLY A 57 1.45 7.62 13.63
C GLY A 57 1.00 7.12 12.27
N SER A 58 0.49 5.90 12.17
CA SER A 58 0.03 5.32 10.90
C SER A 58 -1.41 4.86 10.95
N VAL A 59 -2.02 4.74 9.78
CA VAL A 59 -3.31 4.07 9.59
C VAL A 59 -3.14 3.01 8.50
N TYR A 60 -4.03 2.02 8.50
CA TYR A 60 -3.93 0.87 7.60
C TYR A 60 -5.25 0.63 6.89
N HIS A 61 -5.18 0.26 5.62
CA HIS A 61 -6.35 -0.02 4.81
C HIS A 61 -6.19 -1.33 4.06
N GLU A 62 -7.30 -2.02 3.88
CA GLU A 62 -7.43 -3.02 2.83
C GLU A 62 -7.40 -2.31 1.50
N VAL A 63 -6.70 -2.87 0.52
CA VAL A 63 -6.65 -2.30 -0.83
C VAL A 63 -6.87 -3.38 -1.87
N GLU A 64 -7.36 -2.97 -3.03
CA GLU A 64 -7.49 -3.84 -4.19
C GLU A 64 -6.49 -3.40 -5.24
N LEU A 65 -5.66 -4.34 -5.71
CA LEU A 65 -4.60 -4.09 -6.66
C LEU A 65 -4.88 -4.72 -8.01
N ASP A 66 -4.59 -3.99 -9.09
CA ASP A 66 -4.61 -4.50 -10.46
C ASP A 66 -3.30 -4.14 -11.15
N GLY A 67 -2.95 -4.91 -12.18
CA GLY A 67 -1.68 -4.73 -12.88
C GLY A 67 -0.50 -4.98 -11.95
N VAL A 68 -0.57 -6.06 -11.18
CA VAL A 68 0.46 -6.43 -10.21
C VAL A 68 1.71 -6.91 -10.93
N SER A 69 2.87 -6.36 -10.55
CA SER A 69 4.17 -6.81 -11.05
C SER A 69 4.47 -8.22 -10.57
N ASP A 70 5.23 -8.96 -11.37
CA ASP A 70 5.72 -10.28 -11.00
C ASP A 70 6.86 -10.24 -10.00
N GLU A 71 7.44 -9.07 -9.76
CA GLU A 71 8.52 -8.89 -8.81
C GLU A 71 8.06 -9.16 -7.38
N ARG A 72 8.92 -9.79 -6.59
CA ARG A 72 8.63 -10.11 -5.18
C ARG A 72 9.87 -9.90 -4.32
N LYS A 73 9.63 -9.54 -3.04
CA LYS A 73 10.65 -9.55 -1.99
C LYS A 73 10.40 -10.73 -1.05
N GLU A 74 11.31 -10.94 -0.09
CA GLU A 74 11.19 -12.00 0.92
C GLU A 74 9.92 -11.88 1.75
N ASP A 75 9.50 -10.65 2.07
CA ASP A 75 8.20 -10.41 2.68
C ASP A 75 7.11 -10.40 1.60
N SER A 76 5.88 -10.13 1.98
CA SER A 76 4.75 -10.17 1.05
C SER A 76 4.53 -8.88 0.26
N LYS A 77 5.53 -7.99 0.20
CA LYS A 77 5.42 -6.73 -0.53
C LYS A 77 5.27 -6.95 -2.03
N VAL A 78 4.30 -6.28 -2.61
CA VAL A 78 4.00 -6.31 -4.05
C VAL A 78 3.85 -4.89 -4.55
N CYS A 79 3.93 -4.69 -5.85
CA CYS A 79 3.59 -3.41 -6.45
C CYS A 79 2.66 -3.57 -7.65
N ALA A 80 1.84 -2.56 -7.90
CA ALA A 80 0.80 -2.61 -8.91
C ALA A 80 0.66 -1.27 -9.60
N ARG A 81 0.11 -1.30 -10.83
CA ARG A 81 -0.17 -0.09 -11.60
C ARG A 81 -1.46 0.60 -11.14
N LYS A 82 -2.35 -0.13 -10.49
CA LYS A 82 -3.66 0.38 -10.09
C LYS A 82 -3.98 -0.05 -8.67
N ILE A 83 -4.51 0.89 -7.89
CA ILE A 83 -4.90 0.64 -6.50
C ILE A 83 -6.23 1.31 -6.21
N ARG A 84 -7.13 0.57 -5.54
CA ARG A 84 -8.34 1.12 -4.95
C ARG A 84 -8.22 1.04 -3.43
N ILE A 85 -8.42 2.16 -2.77
CA ILE A 85 -8.30 2.24 -1.31
C ILE A 85 -9.62 1.78 -0.69
N GLY A 86 -9.58 0.65 -0.02
CA GLY A 86 -10.72 0.05 0.65
C GLY A 86 -10.88 0.53 2.09
N ALA A 87 -11.55 -0.29 2.90
CA ALA A 87 -11.88 0.05 4.28
C ALA A 87 -10.64 0.12 5.18
N ARG A 88 -10.69 1.05 6.13
CA ARG A 88 -9.70 1.11 7.19
C ARG A 88 -9.81 -0.13 8.08
N ILE A 89 -8.68 -0.68 8.47
CA ILE A 89 -8.60 -1.84 9.36
C ILE A 89 -7.72 -1.51 10.57
N SER A 90 -7.90 -2.31 11.63
CA SER A 90 -6.99 -2.29 12.77
C SER A 90 -6.08 -3.51 12.67
N ILE A 91 -4.84 -3.28 12.28
CA ILE A 91 -3.88 -4.38 12.03
C ILE A 91 -3.55 -5.13 13.33
N LEU A 92 -3.64 -4.45 14.46
CA LEU A 92 -3.34 -5.04 15.76
C LEU A 92 -4.44 -5.98 16.26
N ASN A 93 -5.60 -5.99 15.60
CA ASN A 93 -6.74 -6.83 15.95
C ASN A 93 -6.92 -8.02 14.98
N LEU A 94 -5.96 -8.22 14.11
CA LEU A 94 -6.00 -9.33 13.15
C LEU A 94 -5.48 -10.62 13.78
#